data_99bcf773fbfafa0e50f7b36e40a9c055
#
_entry.id   99bcf773fbfafa0e50f7b36e40a9c055
#
_cell.length_a   1.000
_cell.length_b   1.000
_cell.length_c   1.000
_cell.angle_alpha   90.00
_cell.angle_beta   90.00
_cell.angle_gamma   90.00
#
_symmetry.space_group_name_H-M   'P 1'
#
loop_
_entity.id
_entity.type
_entity.pdbx_description
1 polymer ?
#
loop_
_entity_poly.entity_id
_entity_poly.type
_entity_poly.pdbx_seq_one_letter_code
_entity_poly.pdbx_strand_id
1 'polypeptide(L)'
;FVCCTDLTAQDYKSFPMWNTALPFEARVNDVVSRLTLEEKVAQMLNATPAIPRLGIPAYDWWNEVLHGVARTPYKVTSYPQAIAMAATWDSLSLYKMADYSALEGRAIHNKSIELGKTGDRYVGLTYWTPNINIFRDPRWGRGQETYGEDPFLTAMMAKAFVRGLQGEDKKYLKGEKKIQIRVIA
;
A
#
# COMPACT_ATOMS: atom_id res chain seq x y z
N PHE A 1 -39.28 26.80 22.89
CA PHE A 1 -38.09 27.31 22.14
C PHE A 1 -36.98 26.28 22.36
N VAL A 2 -36.79 25.40 21.36
CA VAL A 2 -35.64 24.51 21.32
C VAL A 2 -34.52 25.31 20.66
N CYS A 3 -33.53 25.66 21.46
CA CYS A 3 -32.28 26.28 20.96
C CYS A 3 -31.53 25.22 20.15
N CYS A 4 -31.68 25.24 18.82
CA CYS A 4 -30.76 24.53 17.93
C CYS A 4 -29.42 25.25 18.05
N THR A 5 -28.53 24.74 18.88
CA THR A 5 -27.12 25.08 18.78
C THR A 5 -26.64 24.51 17.46
N ASP A 6 -26.34 25.38 16.50
CA ASP A 6 -25.58 25.05 15.31
C ASP A 6 -24.27 24.40 15.78
N LEU A 7 -24.22 23.08 15.71
CA LEU A 7 -22.97 22.33 15.76
C LEU A 7 -22.20 22.69 14.48
N THR A 8 -21.46 23.78 14.54
CA THR A 8 -20.47 24.09 13.51
C THR A 8 -19.56 22.87 13.43
N ALA A 9 -19.62 22.16 12.30
CA ALA A 9 -18.77 21.01 12.05
C ALA A 9 -17.31 21.47 12.23
N GLN A 10 -16.64 20.93 13.26
CA GLN A 10 -15.25 21.29 13.53
C GLN A 10 -14.43 21.01 12.28
N ASP A 11 -13.70 22.02 11.80
CA ASP A 11 -12.86 21.85 10.60
C ASP A 11 -11.75 20.84 10.89
N TYR A 12 -11.94 19.61 10.39
CA TYR A 12 -11.01 18.51 10.59
C TYR A 12 -9.60 18.82 10.07
N LYS A 13 -9.46 19.75 9.12
CA LYS A 13 -8.15 20.18 8.57
C LYS A 13 -7.28 20.86 9.61
N SER A 14 -7.87 21.38 10.68
CA SER A 14 -7.15 21.98 11.80
C SER A 14 -6.53 20.96 12.76
N PHE A 15 -6.88 19.66 12.65
CA PHE A 15 -6.36 18.63 13.54
C PHE A 15 -4.88 18.36 13.30
N PRO A 16 -4.09 18.12 14.36
CA PRO A 16 -2.67 17.79 14.26
C PRO A 16 -2.35 16.64 13.29
N MET A 17 -3.22 15.65 13.17
CA MET A 17 -3.05 14.52 12.24
C MET A 17 -2.86 14.97 10.78
N TRP A 18 -3.42 16.11 10.37
CA TRP A 18 -3.31 16.67 9.03
C TRP A 18 -2.12 17.61 8.85
N ASN A 19 -1.47 18.02 9.94
CA ASN A 19 -0.29 18.88 9.87
C ASN A 19 0.97 18.05 9.52
N THR A 20 1.40 18.11 8.26
CA THR A 20 2.57 17.37 7.76
C THR A 20 3.91 17.88 8.29
N ALA A 21 3.96 19.02 8.99
CA ALA A 21 5.16 19.52 9.65
C ALA A 21 5.41 18.81 11.00
N LEU A 22 4.39 18.14 11.57
CA LEU A 22 4.55 17.40 12.81
C LEU A 22 5.20 16.03 12.56
N PRO A 23 5.93 15.50 13.55
CA PRO A 23 6.46 14.13 13.51
C PRO A 23 5.35 13.10 13.27
N PHE A 24 5.68 12.03 12.55
CA PHE A 24 4.72 10.98 12.19
C PHE A 24 4.01 10.41 13.42
N GLU A 25 4.75 10.09 14.50
CA GLU A 25 4.20 9.57 15.75
C GLU A 25 3.19 10.51 16.42
N ALA A 26 3.45 11.81 16.39
CA ALA A 26 2.52 12.80 16.95
C ALA A 26 1.18 12.80 16.17
N ARG A 27 1.25 12.67 14.85
CA ARG A 27 0.09 12.58 13.97
C ARG A 27 -0.70 11.29 14.17
N VAL A 28 0.00 10.16 14.33
CA VAL A 28 -0.61 8.85 14.63
C VAL A 28 -1.32 8.88 15.99
N ASN A 29 -0.68 9.41 17.02
CA ASN A 29 -1.27 9.52 18.34
C ASN A 29 -2.52 10.42 18.35
N ASP A 30 -2.51 11.51 17.60
CA ASP A 30 -3.67 12.38 17.47
C ASP A 30 -4.85 11.65 16.80
N VAL A 31 -4.65 10.96 15.67
CA VAL A 31 -5.73 10.21 15.01
C VAL A 31 -6.27 9.12 15.91
N VAL A 32 -5.41 8.32 16.54
CA VAL A 32 -5.82 7.20 17.40
C VAL A 32 -6.62 7.69 18.62
N SER A 33 -6.25 8.86 19.20
CA SER A 33 -6.99 9.44 20.32
C SER A 33 -8.40 9.92 19.95
N ARG A 34 -8.62 10.28 18.68
CA ARG A 34 -9.92 10.76 18.17
C ARG A 34 -10.86 9.65 17.76
N LEU A 35 -10.35 8.45 17.44
CA LEU A 35 -11.17 7.33 17.01
C LEU A 35 -12.00 6.75 18.15
N THR A 36 -13.29 6.49 17.90
CA THR A 36 -14.11 5.70 18.80
C THR A 36 -13.68 4.23 18.77
N LEU A 37 -14.18 3.42 19.72
CA LEU A 37 -13.86 1.99 19.73
C LEU A 37 -14.34 1.29 18.45
N GLU A 38 -15.55 1.60 18.01
CA GLU A 38 -16.18 1.06 16.82
C GLU A 38 -15.38 1.43 15.56
N GLU A 39 -14.93 2.68 15.47
CA GLU A 39 -14.09 3.14 14.37
C GLU A 39 -12.71 2.42 14.38
N LYS A 40 -12.10 2.23 15.55
CA LYS A 40 -10.85 1.46 15.66
C LYS A 40 -11.02 0.03 15.17
N VAL A 41 -12.10 -0.64 15.57
CA VAL A 41 -12.42 -2.01 15.12
C VAL A 41 -12.65 -2.05 13.61
N ALA A 42 -13.41 -1.10 13.07
CA ALA A 42 -13.70 -1.02 11.64
C ALA A 42 -12.44 -0.78 10.79
N GLN A 43 -11.45 -0.03 11.31
CA GLN A 43 -10.16 0.19 10.63
C GLN A 43 -9.26 -1.05 10.59
N MET A 44 -9.59 -2.13 11.30
CA MET A 44 -8.84 -3.40 11.24
C MET A 44 -9.29 -4.31 10.09
N LEU A 45 -10.30 -3.94 9.34
CA LEU A 45 -10.76 -4.66 8.15
C LEU A 45 -9.91 -4.28 6.93
N ASN A 46 -9.81 -5.18 5.94
CA ASN A 46 -9.13 -4.83 4.68
C ASN A 46 -9.87 -3.73 3.89
N ALA A 47 -11.19 -3.70 3.93
CA ALA A 47 -12.01 -2.62 3.39
C ALA A 47 -12.35 -1.64 4.53
N THR A 48 -11.45 -0.70 4.81
CA THR A 48 -11.65 0.28 5.89
C THR A 48 -12.65 1.35 5.47
N PRO A 49 -13.70 1.59 6.27
CA PRO A 49 -14.68 2.63 5.95
C PRO A 49 -14.09 4.04 6.11
N ALA A 50 -14.70 4.99 5.41
CA ALA A 50 -14.40 6.41 5.63
C ALA A 50 -14.79 6.85 7.04
N ILE A 51 -14.08 7.85 7.56
CA ILE A 51 -14.43 8.57 8.81
C ILE A 51 -14.56 10.05 8.45
N PRO A 52 -15.74 10.47 7.93
CA PRO A 52 -15.92 11.82 7.38
C PRO A 52 -15.65 12.94 8.39
N ARG A 53 -16.03 12.75 9.67
CA ARG A 53 -15.78 13.74 10.74
C ARG A 53 -14.29 14.05 10.98
N LEU A 54 -13.38 13.13 10.56
CA LEU A 54 -11.92 13.29 10.63
C LEU A 54 -11.31 13.56 9.25
N GLY A 55 -12.11 13.60 8.18
CA GLY A 55 -11.65 13.75 6.82
C GLY A 55 -10.90 12.54 6.28
N ILE A 56 -11.01 11.37 6.92
CA ILE A 56 -10.34 10.13 6.50
C ILE A 56 -11.20 9.48 5.42
N PRO A 57 -10.66 9.27 4.20
CA PRO A 57 -11.38 8.56 3.13
C PRO A 57 -11.44 7.05 3.40
N ALA A 58 -12.38 6.37 2.73
CA ALA A 58 -12.36 4.91 2.68
C ALA A 58 -11.09 4.42 1.96
N TYR A 59 -10.59 3.25 2.37
CA TYR A 59 -9.43 2.63 1.76
C TYR A 59 -9.55 1.10 1.76
N ASP A 60 -9.28 0.45 0.63
CA ASP A 60 -9.17 -1.01 0.58
C ASP A 60 -7.68 -1.40 0.56
N TRP A 61 -7.27 -2.17 1.59
CA TRP A 61 -5.89 -2.64 1.77
C TRP A 61 -5.54 -3.81 0.84
N TRP A 62 -6.54 -4.40 0.17
CA TRP A 62 -6.35 -5.57 -0.67
C TRP A 62 -5.93 -5.17 -2.08
N ASN A 63 -4.63 -5.11 -2.29
CA ASN A 63 -4.04 -4.83 -3.58
C ASN A 63 -2.93 -5.85 -3.87
N GLU A 64 -2.71 -6.16 -5.14
CA GLU A 64 -1.78 -7.19 -5.58
C GLU A 64 -0.88 -6.69 -6.70
N VAL A 65 0.43 -7.05 -6.62
CA VAL A 65 1.42 -6.65 -7.62
C VAL A 65 2.50 -7.73 -7.79
N LEU A 66 2.16 -9.00 -7.58
CA LEU A 66 3.13 -10.10 -7.58
C LEU A 66 3.99 -10.15 -8.85
N HIS A 67 3.36 -9.91 -10.01
CA HIS A 67 4.03 -9.87 -11.31
C HIS A 67 3.45 -8.76 -12.24
N GLY A 68 3.27 -7.59 -11.69
CA GLY A 68 2.59 -6.44 -12.28
C GLY A 68 1.29 -6.12 -11.53
N VAL A 69 0.80 -4.89 -11.64
CA VAL A 69 -0.42 -4.47 -10.94
C VAL A 69 -1.60 -5.32 -11.38
N ALA A 70 -2.25 -6.01 -10.43
CA ALA A 70 -3.30 -6.98 -10.75
C ALA A 70 -4.70 -6.38 -10.63
N ARG A 71 -5.65 -6.97 -11.37
CA ARG A 71 -7.10 -6.76 -11.25
C ARG A 71 -7.56 -5.30 -11.42
N THR A 72 -6.73 -4.47 -12.02
CA THR A 72 -7.06 -3.09 -12.36
C THR A 72 -7.87 -3.02 -13.66
N PRO A 73 -8.76 -2.02 -13.84
CA PRO A 73 -9.44 -1.80 -15.12
C PRO A 73 -8.54 -1.16 -16.19
N TYR A 74 -7.32 -0.77 -15.82
CA TYR A 74 -6.36 -0.12 -16.72
C TYR A 74 -5.42 -1.14 -17.35
N LYS A 75 -4.87 -0.80 -18.51
CA LYS A 75 -3.78 -1.56 -19.12
C LYS A 75 -2.50 -1.32 -18.34
N VAL A 76 -1.86 -2.40 -17.92
CA VAL A 76 -0.63 -2.41 -17.13
C VAL A 76 0.33 -3.45 -17.68
N THR A 77 1.60 -3.35 -17.27
CA THR A 77 2.62 -4.34 -17.64
C THR A 77 2.43 -5.61 -16.82
N SER A 78 2.41 -6.76 -17.50
CA SER A 78 2.43 -8.08 -16.88
C SER A 78 3.81 -8.71 -17.05
N TYR A 79 4.37 -9.18 -15.94
CA TYR A 79 5.66 -9.85 -15.89
C TYR A 79 5.49 -11.36 -15.68
N PRO A 80 6.54 -12.17 -15.83
CA PRO A 80 6.51 -13.58 -15.48
C PRO A 80 6.13 -13.81 -14.00
N GLN A 81 5.61 -14.99 -13.69
CA GLN A 81 5.37 -15.39 -12.30
C GLN A 81 6.65 -15.37 -11.44
N ALA A 82 6.48 -15.25 -10.13
CA ALA A 82 7.59 -15.11 -9.18
C ALA A 82 8.63 -16.23 -9.31
N ILE A 83 8.20 -17.47 -9.45
CA ILE A 83 9.10 -18.62 -9.64
C ILE A 83 9.94 -18.50 -10.92
N ALA A 84 9.36 -18.01 -12.01
CA ALA A 84 10.07 -17.80 -13.27
C ALA A 84 11.06 -16.62 -13.18
N MET A 85 10.69 -15.55 -12.47
CA MET A 85 11.60 -14.43 -12.22
C MET A 85 12.79 -14.87 -11.34
N ALA A 86 12.55 -15.72 -10.33
CA ALA A 86 13.60 -16.26 -9.48
C ALA A 86 14.57 -17.18 -10.24
N ALA A 87 14.07 -17.95 -11.21
CA ALA A 87 14.88 -18.83 -12.06
C ALA A 87 15.91 -18.07 -12.92
N THR A 88 15.76 -16.77 -13.11
CA THR A 88 16.76 -15.94 -13.79
C THR A 88 18.00 -15.65 -12.95
N TRP A 89 17.92 -15.75 -11.62
CA TRP A 89 18.96 -15.33 -10.65
C TRP A 89 19.34 -13.84 -10.77
N ASP A 90 18.53 -13.05 -11.47
CA ASP A 90 18.76 -11.62 -11.72
C ASP A 90 17.91 -10.75 -10.80
N SER A 91 18.44 -10.48 -9.62
CA SER A 91 17.79 -9.60 -8.64
C SER A 91 17.69 -8.15 -9.10
N LEU A 92 18.57 -7.68 -9.99
CA LEU A 92 18.53 -6.32 -10.52
C LEU A 92 17.36 -6.12 -11.47
N SER A 93 17.12 -7.07 -12.37
CA SER A 93 15.94 -7.04 -13.24
C SER A 93 14.64 -7.12 -12.44
N LEU A 94 14.60 -7.97 -11.40
CA LEU A 94 13.45 -8.05 -10.52
C LEU A 94 13.19 -6.72 -9.77
N TYR A 95 14.25 -6.07 -9.29
CA TYR A 95 14.15 -4.74 -8.69
C TYR A 95 13.51 -3.73 -9.67
N LYS A 96 13.98 -3.68 -10.92
CA LYS A 96 13.44 -2.78 -11.95
C LYS A 96 11.97 -3.07 -12.28
N MET A 97 11.59 -4.34 -12.39
CA MET A 97 10.20 -4.75 -12.61
C MET A 97 9.29 -4.26 -11.48
N ALA A 98 9.74 -4.40 -10.23
CA ALA A 98 9.00 -3.92 -9.06
C ALA A 98 8.90 -2.38 -9.04
N ASP A 99 9.97 -1.67 -9.41
CA ASP A 99 10.01 -0.21 -9.52
C ASP A 99 9.01 0.31 -10.57
N TYR A 100 8.98 -0.29 -11.75
CA TYR A 100 7.98 0.06 -12.78
C TYR A 100 6.56 -0.26 -12.34
N SER A 101 6.34 -1.41 -11.69
CA SER A 101 5.04 -1.78 -11.15
C SER A 101 4.56 -0.80 -10.08
N ALA A 102 5.46 -0.30 -9.24
CA ALA A 102 5.16 0.73 -8.25
C ALA A 102 4.75 2.06 -8.90
N LEU A 103 5.38 2.45 -10.00
CA LEU A 103 5.01 3.65 -10.78
C LEU A 103 3.61 3.50 -11.40
N GLU A 104 3.30 2.36 -12.00
CA GLU A 104 1.97 2.07 -12.55
C GLU A 104 0.91 2.08 -11.44
N GLY A 105 1.17 1.42 -10.32
CA GLY A 105 0.28 1.42 -9.17
C GLY A 105 0.03 2.81 -8.61
N ARG A 106 1.06 3.65 -8.54
CA ARG A 106 0.94 5.06 -8.14
C ARG A 106 0.07 5.86 -9.12
N ALA A 107 0.23 5.64 -10.42
CA ALA A 107 -0.59 6.32 -11.43
C ALA A 107 -2.07 5.94 -11.30
N ILE A 108 -2.36 4.66 -11.08
CA ILE A 108 -3.71 4.14 -10.84
C ILE A 108 -4.32 4.75 -9.58
N HIS A 109 -3.56 4.77 -8.48
CA HIS A 109 -4.01 5.37 -7.24
C HIS A 109 -4.33 6.87 -7.39
N ASN A 110 -3.45 7.63 -8.02
CA ASN A 110 -3.68 9.05 -8.28
C ASN A 110 -4.96 9.25 -9.10
N LYS A 111 -5.19 8.39 -10.11
CA LYS A 111 -6.42 8.43 -10.90
C LYS A 111 -7.65 8.09 -10.07
N SER A 112 -7.55 7.16 -9.12
CA SER A 112 -8.66 6.83 -8.22
C SER A 112 -9.02 8.01 -7.29
N ILE A 113 -8.02 8.78 -6.84
CA ILE A 113 -8.25 10.02 -6.07
C ILE A 113 -9.03 11.03 -6.90
N GLU A 114 -8.62 11.28 -8.14
CA GLU A 114 -9.33 12.21 -9.05
C GLU A 114 -10.79 11.81 -9.28
N LEU A 115 -11.06 10.51 -9.31
CA LEU A 115 -12.40 9.96 -9.53
C LEU A 115 -13.22 9.77 -8.23
N GLY A 116 -12.67 10.08 -7.06
CA GLY A 116 -13.31 9.84 -5.77
C GLY A 116 -13.50 8.35 -5.42
N LYS A 117 -12.63 7.47 -5.92
CA LYS A 117 -12.71 6.00 -5.82
C LYS A 117 -11.60 5.37 -4.97
N THR A 118 -11.08 6.09 -4.00
CA THR A 118 -9.99 5.61 -3.14
C THR A 118 -10.33 4.38 -2.29
N GLY A 119 -11.62 4.14 -2.04
CA GLY A 119 -12.12 2.96 -1.33
C GLY A 119 -12.33 1.72 -2.21
N ASP A 120 -12.14 1.84 -3.53
CA ASP A 120 -12.28 0.70 -4.43
C ASP A 120 -11.11 -0.27 -4.23
N ARG A 121 -11.39 -1.58 -4.35
CA ARG A 121 -10.36 -2.62 -4.29
C ARG A 121 -9.44 -2.53 -5.51
N TYR A 122 -8.16 -2.87 -5.33
CA TYR A 122 -7.12 -2.88 -6.37
C TYR A 122 -6.70 -1.51 -6.92
N VAL A 123 -6.99 -0.43 -6.20
CA VAL A 123 -6.52 0.91 -6.55
C VAL A 123 -5.66 1.56 -5.45
N GLY A 124 -5.44 0.84 -4.36
CA GLY A 124 -4.62 1.28 -3.24
C GLY A 124 -3.12 1.10 -3.50
N LEU A 125 -2.32 1.44 -2.49
CA LEU A 125 -0.84 1.42 -2.53
C LEU A 125 -0.23 0.47 -1.49
N THR A 126 -1.05 -0.36 -0.87
CA THR A 126 -0.62 -1.40 0.07
C THR A 126 -0.75 -2.75 -0.64
N TYR A 127 0.36 -3.43 -0.87
CA TYR A 127 0.38 -4.66 -1.65
C TYR A 127 0.72 -5.86 -0.78
N TRP A 128 -0.05 -6.94 -0.93
CA TRP A 128 0.12 -8.21 -0.22
C TRP A 128 1.09 -9.12 -0.99
N THR A 129 2.28 -8.58 -1.24
CA THR A 129 3.32 -9.20 -2.06
C THR A 129 4.71 -8.70 -1.59
N PRO A 130 5.79 -9.45 -1.82
CA PRO A 130 5.88 -10.77 -2.47
C PRO A 130 5.47 -11.91 -1.54
N ASN A 131 5.22 -13.10 -2.11
CA ASN A 131 5.09 -14.33 -1.33
C ASN A 131 6.50 -14.87 -1.02
N ILE A 132 6.98 -14.64 0.21
CA ILE A 132 8.33 -15.04 0.65
C ILE A 132 8.36 -16.39 1.35
N ASN A 133 7.29 -17.18 1.26
CA ASN A 133 7.27 -18.53 1.79
C ASN A 133 8.14 -19.47 0.93
N ILE A 134 8.70 -20.49 1.57
CA ILE A 134 9.52 -21.49 0.88
C ILE A 134 8.61 -22.54 0.25
N PHE A 135 8.87 -22.90 -1.00
CA PHE A 135 8.16 -23.96 -1.72
C PHE A 135 8.61 -25.32 -1.21
N ARG A 136 7.80 -25.96 -0.37
CA ARG A 136 8.16 -27.22 0.34
C ARG A 136 7.54 -28.48 -0.26
N ASP A 137 6.40 -28.35 -0.95
CA ASP A 137 5.61 -29.49 -1.40
C ASP A 137 5.00 -29.20 -2.77
N PRO A 138 5.25 -30.05 -3.79
CA PRO A 138 4.74 -29.85 -5.15
C PRO A 138 3.21 -29.90 -5.25
N ARG A 139 2.52 -30.40 -4.24
CA ARG A 139 1.05 -30.40 -4.16
C ARG A 139 0.47 -29.04 -3.76
N TRP A 140 1.31 -28.13 -3.27
CA TRP A 140 0.85 -26.81 -2.91
C TRP A 140 0.50 -25.96 -4.14
N GLY A 141 -0.79 -25.64 -4.31
CA GLY A 141 -1.32 -24.98 -5.51
C GLY A 141 -0.85 -23.55 -5.75
N ARG A 142 -0.10 -22.94 -4.82
CA ARG A 142 0.43 -21.55 -4.93
C ARG A 142 1.96 -21.52 -5.04
N GLY A 143 2.60 -22.62 -5.38
CA GLY A 143 4.06 -22.71 -5.50
C GLY A 143 4.65 -21.73 -6.49
N GLN A 144 3.96 -21.44 -7.61
CA GLN A 144 4.40 -20.49 -8.64
C GLN A 144 4.48 -19.05 -8.14
N GLU A 145 3.83 -18.72 -7.04
CA GLU A 145 3.88 -17.39 -6.42
C GLU A 145 5.13 -17.16 -5.58
N THR A 146 5.93 -18.20 -5.34
CA THR A 146 7.14 -18.14 -4.51
C THR A 146 8.38 -17.97 -5.36
N TYR A 147 9.49 -17.63 -4.71
CA TYR A 147 10.82 -17.59 -5.35
C TYR A 147 11.56 -18.95 -5.31
N GLY A 148 10.90 -20.04 -4.89
CA GLY A 148 11.41 -21.40 -4.91
C GLY A 148 11.70 -22.00 -3.54
N GLU A 149 12.59 -22.98 -3.51
CA GLU A 149 12.88 -23.83 -2.34
C GLU A 149 14.02 -23.27 -1.47
N ASP A 150 14.95 -22.54 -2.09
CA ASP A 150 16.15 -22.06 -1.43
C ASP A 150 15.88 -20.76 -0.64
N PRO A 151 16.17 -20.75 0.68
CA PRO A 151 15.90 -19.56 1.51
C PRO A 151 16.82 -18.38 1.19
N PHE A 152 18.03 -18.62 0.71
CA PHE A 152 18.96 -17.54 0.36
C PHE A 152 18.51 -16.84 -0.93
N LEU A 153 18.19 -17.61 -1.98
CA LEU A 153 17.64 -17.06 -3.23
C LEU A 153 16.34 -16.30 -2.95
N THR A 154 15.43 -16.89 -2.18
CA THR A 154 14.18 -16.25 -1.79
C THR A 154 14.42 -14.92 -1.08
N ALA A 155 15.35 -14.87 -0.13
CA ALA A 155 15.68 -13.63 0.59
C ALA A 155 16.26 -12.55 -0.34
N MET A 156 17.15 -12.93 -1.27
CA MET A 156 17.76 -11.99 -2.22
C MET A 156 16.72 -11.42 -3.18
N MET A 157 15.87 -12.27 -3.75
CA MET A 157 14.80 -11.86 -4.67
C MET A 157 13.74 -11.02 -3.96
N ALA A 158 13.25 -11.46 -2.80
CA ALA A 158 12.28 -10.71 -2.02
C ALA A 158 12.80 -9.33 -1.62
N LYS A 159 14.05 -9.23 -1.18
CA LYS A 159 14.68 -7.95 -0.86
C LYS A 159 14.75 -7.01 -2.06
N ALA A 160 15.11 -7.52 -3.23
CA ALA A 160 15.16 -6.73 -4.46
C ALA A 160 13.75 -6.23 -4.85
N PHE A 161 12.76 -7.10 -4.78
CA PHE A 161 11.37 -6.78 -5.11
C PHE A 161 10.78 -5.72 -4.16
N VAL A 162 10.92 -5.91 -2.84
CA VAL A 162 10.43 -4.94 -1.85
C VAL A 162 11.11 -3.59 -2.00
N ARG A 163 12.44 -3.55 -2.21
CA ARG A 163 13.17 -2.29 -2.45
C ARG A 163 12.71 -1.59 -3.73
N GLY A 164 12.42 -2.34 -4.78
CA GLY A 164 11.85 -1.79 -6.01
C GLY A 164 10.48 -1.16 -5.78
N LEU A 165 9.58 -1.85 -5.04
CA LEU A 165 8.27 -1.31 -4.69
C LEU A 165 8.35 -0.07 -3.79
N GLN A 166 9.17 -0.10 -2.76
CA GLN A 166 9.26 0.97 -1.76
C GLN A 166 10.17 2.13 -2.19
N GLY A 167 11.06 1.88 -3.14
CA GLY A 167 12.12 2.80 -3.52
C GLY A 167 13.33 2.72 -2.58
N GLU A 168 14.50 3.08 -3.09
CA GLU A 168 15.76 3.03 -2.31
C GLU A 168 16.04 4.31 -1.53
N ASP A 169 15.41 5.41 -1.90
CA ASP A 169 15.76 6.72 -1.38
C ASP A 169 15.12 6.94 0.00
N LYS A 170 15.96 6.75 1.04
CA LYS A 170 15.57 7.03 2.44
C LYS A 170 15.09 8.47 2.68
N LYS A 171 15.34 9.41 1.75
CA LYS A 171 14.81 10.78 1.82
C LYS A 171 13.29 10.81 1.76
N TYR A 172 12.68 9.85 1.06
CA TYR A 172 11.23 9.75 0.99
C TYR A 172 10.57 9.37 2.33
N LEU A 173 11.27 8.66 3.20
CA LEU A 173 10.79 8.30 4.53
C LEU A 173 10.96 9.42 5.57
N LYS A 174 11.75 10.46 5.26
CA LYS A 174 12.06 11.56 6.20
C LYS A 174 11.24 12.83 6.01
N GLY A 175 10.20 12.83 5.19
CA GLY A 175 9.28 13.98 5.06
C GLY A 175 9.84 15.18 4.32
N GLU A 176 10.96 15.07 3.59
CA GLU A 176 11.47 16.15 2.75
C GLU A 176 10.63 16.31 1.48
N LYS A 177 10.35 17.58 1.14
CA LYS A 177 9.45 18.07 0.09
C LYS A 177 9.72 17.43 -1.28
N LYS A 178 8.96 16.49 -1.66
CA LYS A 178 8.66 15.84 -2.96
C LYS A 178 8.59 14.32 -2.79
N ILE A 179 7.67 13.90 -1.94
CA ILE A 179 7.51 12.49 -1.65
C ILE A 179 6.64 11.86 -2.72
N GLN A 180 7.24 11.02 -3.52
CA GLN A 180 6.54 9.91 -4.12
C GLN A 180 6.88 8.65 -3.29
N ILE A 181 6.18 8.45 -2.18
CA ILE A 181 6.15 7.11 -1.58
C ILE A 181 5.57 6.21 -2.67
N ARG A 182 6.39 5.31 -3.20
CA ARG A 182 5.97 4.53 -4.34
C ARG A 182 4.89 3.56 -3.93
N VAL A 183 5.12 2.76 -2.88
CA VAL A 183 4.17 1.76 -2.40
C VAL A 183 4.56 1.25 -1.01
N ILE A 184 3.61 0.73 -0.24
CA ILE A 184 3.86 -0.05 0.97
C ILE A 184 3.68 -1.53 0.60
N ALA A 185 4.75 -2.31 0.69
CA ALA A 185 4.74 -3.76 0.50
C ALA A 185 4.70 -4.47 1.86
#